data_6bbd65fcfdbdfa03b75145884f932b6f
#
_entry.id   6bbd65fcfdbdfa03b75145884f932b6f
#
_cell.length_a   1.000
_cell.length_b   1.000
_cell.length_c   1.000
_cell.angle_alpha   90.00
_cell.angle_beta   90.00
_cell.angle_gamma   90.00
#
_symmetry.space_group_name_H-M   'P 1'
#
loop_
_entity.id
_entity.type
_entity.pdbx_description
1 polymer ?
#
loop_
_entity_poly.entity_id
_entity_poly.type
_entity_poly.pdbx_seq_one_letter_code
_entity_poly.pdbx_strand_id
1 'polypeptide(L)'
;MEEGLRGVVKSIDAVTVAKKFLVRGYNVSPEAAKIVASFPDPELLIAEVCKISRNSFIICEEDVISAIRSLELRSKGSQRAESEVKKKEHHEKAQERIRVLRDVGNLVVEGSVEDFVAYFNSRLEKLSKIFRARIQPTPIRNLGRVRGEVVNVVGIVNNVLDKKESVIIELEDQTGTINCIANGKLAETARELLGDEVIAISGTLRGNSILADRILFPDCPINGNKKHVDFGVVFISDTHFGSKGFLEEKWKAFVRWLNCETDMSDLAEKIRYIIVAGDIVDGVGVYPEQENELAIVDIYEQYENAAMHFDEIRDDIEVIISPGNHDAVRQAEPQPSLPKEIAKLFPKNVRNVGNPALLDLEGLKVLVYHGRSLDDIVTKISRLNYESPQKAMEELLKRRHLSPLYGGRSPIAPAKEDLLVIDEIPDVLHSGHVHTYGTSYYRGVLLVNSSTWQAQTEFQKKINLNPMPCNVAVLLGENVYRLNFSGG
;
A
#
# COMPACT_ATOMS: atom_id res chain seq x y z
N MET A 1 17.24 33.80 -27.76
CA MET A 1 16.93 33.60 -29.19
C MET A 1 15.54 33.01 -29.28
N GLU A 2 14.59 33.94 -29.08
CA GLU A 2 13.15 33.71 -29.35
C GLU A 2 12.90 34.22 -30.75
N GLU A 3 12.63 33.33 -31.68
CA GLU A 3 11.97 33.65 -32.95
C GLU A 3 11.75 32.35 -33.72
N GLY A 4 10.50 32.04 -33.97
CA GLY A 4 10.19 31.11 -35.04
C GLY A 4 9.15 30.05 -34.68
N LEU A 5 7.87 30.44 -34.75
CA LEU A 5 6.76 29.68 -35.34
C LEU A 5 5.41 30.40 -35.04
N ARG A 6 5.29 31.66 -35.39
CA ARG A 6 3.97 32.26 -35.63
C ARG A 6 3.57 31.88 -37.06
N GLY A 7 2.81 30.81 -37.20
CA GLY A 7 2.12 30.53 -38.43
C GLY A 7 1.23 31.72 -38.79
N VAL A 8 1.47 32.32 -39.96
CA VAL A 8 0.69 33.44 -40.52
C VAL A 8 -0.73 32.93 -40.73
N VAL A 9 -1.66 33.26 -39.82
CA VAL A 9 -3.09 33.10 -40.04
C VAL A 9 -3.46 34.05 -41.18
N LYS A 10 -3.62 33.54 -42.40
CA LYS A 10 -4.19 34.29 -43.54
C LYS A 10 -5.66 34.55 -43.21
N SER A 11 -5.95 35.71 -42.63
CA SER A 11 -7.33 36.17 -42.50
C SER A 11 -7.87 36.42 -43.90
N ILE A 12 -8.95 35.75 -44.25
CA ILE A 12 -9.71 36.00 -45.46
C ILE A 12 -10.93 36.85 -45.12
N ASP A 13 -11.29 37.77 -46.00
CA ASP A 13 -12.49 38.59 -45.81
C ASP A 13 -13.79 37.83 -46.16
N ALA A 14 -14.92 38.34 -45.68
CA ALA A 14 -16.24 37.72 -45.93
C ALA A 14 -16.59 37.66 -47.43
N VAL A 15 -16.07 38.57 -48.26
CA VAL A 15 -16.29 38.59 -49.70
C VAL A 15 -15.53 37.41 -50.34
N THR A 16 -14.31 37.19 -49.89
CA THR A 16 -13.51 36.04 -50.35
C THR A 16 -14.14 34.72 -49.96
N VAL A 17 -14.70 34.62 -48.73
CA VAL A 17 -15.45 33.45 -48.24
C VAL A 17 -16.68 33.20 -49.16
N ALA A 18 -17.45 34.26 -49.45
CA ALA A 18 -18.62 34.14 -50.34
C ALA A 18 -18.25 33.65 -51.75
N LYS A 19 -17.16 34.16 -52.32
CA LYS A 19 -16.64 33.67 -53.63
C LYS A 19 -16.26 32.19 -53.56
N LYS A 20 -15.67 31.73 -52.48
CA LYS A 20 -15.27 30.30 -52.27
C LYS A 20 -16.49 29.37 -52.18
N PHE A 21 -17.55 29.80 -51.53
CA PHE A 21 -18.82 29.05 -51.50
C PHE A 21 -19.49 29.05 -52.91
N LEU A 22 -19.49 30.18 -53.59
CA LEU A 22 -20.07 30.28 -54.92
C LEU A 22 -19.39 29.35 -55.95
N VAL A 23 -18.07 29.26 -55.92
CA VAL A 23 -17.29 28.33 -56.75
C VAL A 23 -17.68 26.87 -56.48
N ARG A 24 -18.12 26.57 -55.25
CA ARG A 24 -18.59 25.21 -54.83
C ARG A 24 -20.10 25.02 -55.04
N GLY A 25 -20.78 25.99 -55.66
CA GLY A 25 -22.20 25.91 -56.02
C GLY A 25 -23.17 26.34 -54.91
N TYR A 26 -22.68 27.06 -53.88
CA TYR A 26 -23.50 27.52 -52.77
C TYR A 26 -23.55 29.05 -52.72
N ASN A 27 -24.70 29.63 -52.41
CA ASN A 27 -24.81 30.97 -51.93
C ASN A 27 -24.62 30.97 -50.39
N VAL A 28 -24.07 32.06 -49.82
CA VAL A 28 -23.86 32.18 -48.38
C VAL A 28 -24.42 33.53 -47.89
N SER A 29 -25.10 33.50 -46.72
CA SER A 29 -25.58 34.75 -46.10
C SER A 29 -24.38 35.64 -45.66
N PRO A 30 -24.53 36.97 -45.64
CA PRO A 30 -23.46 37.88 -45.20
C PRO A 30 -22.96 37.55 -43.76
N GLU A 31 -23.89 37.14 -42.89
CA GLU A 31 -23.62 36.81 -41.50
C GLU A 31 -22.83 35.48 -41.43
N ALA A 32 -23.24 34.46 -42.14
CA ALA A 32 -22.52 33.18 -42.22
C ALA A 32 -21.08 33.37 -42.78
N ALA A 33 -20.92 34.22 -43.81
CA ALA A 33 -19.62 34.52 -44.42
C ALA A 33 -18.67 35.23 -43.40
N LYS A 34 -19.20 36.09 -42.52
CA LYS A 34 -18.41 36.74 -41.47
C LYS A 34 -17.95 35.74 -40.41
N ILE A 35 -18.81 34.82 -39.99
CA ILE A 35 -18.48 33.77 -39.00
C ILE A 35 -17.35 32.90 -39.57
N VAL A 36 -17.45 32.45 -40.80
CA VAL A 36 -16.43 31.62 -41.47
C VAL A 36 -15.10 32.41 -41.61
N ALA A 37 -15.16 33.71 -41.96
CA ALA A 37 -13.96 34.55 -42.11
C ALA A 37 -13.20 34.73 -40.78
N SER A 38 -13.90 34.71 -39.63
CA SER A 38 -13.31 34.86 -38.32
C SER A 38 -12.82 33.52 -37.71
N PHE A 39 -13.07 32.38 -38.34
CA PHE A 39 -12.64 31.09 -37.85
C PHE A 39 -11.14 30.88 -38.05
N PRO A 40 -10.41 30.19 -37.14
CA PRO A 40 -8.96 30.02 -37.24
C PRO A 40 -8.47 29.37 -38.54
N ASP A 41 -9.23 28.41 -39.07
CA ASP A 41 -9.01 27.81 -40.39
C ASP A 41 -10.28 27.88 -41.23
N PRO A 42 -10.50 28.97 -41.99
CA PRO A 42 -11.68 29.16 -42.79
C PRO A 42 -11.88 28.11 -43.91
N GLU A 43 -10.79 27.57 -44.47
CA GLU A 43 -10.86 26.55 -45.52
C GLU A 43 -11.41 25.22 -44.99
N LEU A 44 -10.94 24.80 -43.81
CA LEU A 44 -11.42 23.62 -43.13
C LEU A 44 -12.91 23.75 -42.80
N LEU A 45 -13.34 24.93 -42.32
CA LEU A 45 -14.75 25.19 -42.01
C LEU A 45 -15.61 25.23 -43.26
N ILE A 46 -15.18 25.85 -44.34
CA ILE A 46 -15.88 25.84 -45.65
C ILE A 46 -16.08 24.42 -46.15
N ALA A 47 -15.03 23.60 -46.07
CA ALA A 47 -15.11 22.20 -46.50
C ALA A 47 -16.13 21.39 -45.66
N GLU A 48 -16.18 21.58 -44.35
CA GLU A 48 -17.11 20.89 -43.46
C GLU A 48 -18.56 21.40 -43.66
N VAL A 49 -18.76 22.71 -43.81
CA VAL A 49 -20.08 23.29 -44.14
C VAL A 49 -20.64 22.69 -45.45
N CYS A 50 -19.85 22.69 -46.54
CA CYS A 50 -20.27 22.11 -47.81
C CYS A 50 -20.56 20.60 -47.70
N LYS A 51 -19.95 19.89 -46.78
CA LYS A 51 -20.17 18.47 -46.55
C LYS A 51 -21.51 18.20 -45.85
N ILE A 52 -21.86 19.07 -44.89
CA ILE A 52 -23.08 18.94 -44.07
C ILE A 52 -24.31 19.44 -44.85
N SER A 53 -24.16 20.56 -45.54
CA SER A 53 -25.27 21.29 -46.20
C SER A 53 -25.44 20.90 -47.70
N ARG A 54 -25.23 19.64 -48.07
CA ARG A 54 -25.28 19.13 -49.47
C ARG A 54 -26.58 19.42 -50.21
N ASN A 55 -27.70 19.63 -49.50
CA ASN A 55 -29.01 19.87 -50.07
C ASN A 55 -29.49 21.33 -49.94
N SER A 56 -28.66 22.24 -49.47
CA SER A 56 -29.00 23.65 -49.26
C SER A 56 -28.43 24.49 -50.40
N PHE A 57 -29.26 25.34 -51.02
CA PHE A 57 -28.78 26.33 -52.01
C PHE A 57 -28.19 27.58 -51.38
N ILE A 58 -28.53 27.85 -50.11
CA ILE A 58 -28.06 29.03 -49.36
C ILE A 58 -27.55 28.53 -48.02
N ILE A 59 -26.29 28.85 -47.71
CA ILE A 59 -25.66 28.60 -46.43
C ILE A 59 -26.04 29.71 -45.46
N CYS A 60 -26.68 29.37 -44.36
CA CYS A 60 -27.06 30.29 -43.29
C CYS A 60 -26.15 30.12 -42.05
N GLU A 61 -26.35 30.96 -41.02
CA GLU A 61 -25.57 30.88 -39.78
C GLU A 61 -25.71 29.54 -39.10
N GLU A 62 -26.88 28.90 -39.11
CA GLU A 62 -27.16 27.62 -38.49
C GLU A 62 -26.33 26.48 -39.10
N ASP A 63 -26.11 26.52 -40.45
CA ASP A 63 -25.26 25.57 -41.14
C ASP A 63 -23.78 25.69 -40.68
N VAL A 64 -23.30 26.91 -40.53
CA VAL A 64 -21.93 27.18 -40.08
C VAL A 64 -21.74 26.74 -38.62
N ILE A 65 -22.69 27.07 -37.73
CA ILE A 65 -22.67 26.66 -36.32
C ILE A 65 -22.69 25.10 -36.22
N SER A 66 -23.48 24.43 -37.00
CA SER A 66 -23.54 22.96 -37.04
C SER A 66 -22.22 22.37 -37.51
N ALA A 67 -21.55 22.97 -38.49
CA ALA A 67 -20.21 22.55 -38.92
C ALA A 67 -19.14 22.78 -37.88
N ILE A 68 -19.15 23.90 -37.16
CA ILE A 68 -18.25 24.18 -36.04
C ILE A 68 -18.40 23.08 -34.94
N ARG A 69 -19.64 22.79 -34.52
CA ARG A 69 -19.90 21.73 -33.55
C ARG A 69 -19.40 20.35 -34.01
N SER A 70 -19.55 20.04 -35.29
CA SER A 70 -19.05 18.77 -35.88
C SER A 70 -17.52 18.70 -35.80
N LEU A 71 -16.80 19.78 -36.10
CA LEU A 71 -15.35 19.86 -36.01
C LEU A 71 -14.86 19.75 -34.56
N GLU A 72 -15.54 20.42 -33.60
CA GLU A 72 -15.25 20.31 -32.18
C GLU A 72 -15.44 18.91 -31.63
N LEU A 73 -16.53 18.22 -32.02
CA LEU A 73 -16.77 16.85 -31.59
C LEU A 73 -15.70 15.88 -32.15
N ARG A 74 -15.23 16.08 -33.38
CA ARG A 74 -14.15 15.29 -33.98
C ARG A 74 -12.81 15.54 -33.31
N SER A 75 -12.47 16.79 -32.97
CA SER A 75 -11.24 17.13 -32.29
C SER A 75 -11.19 16.53 -30.89
N LYS A 76 -12.30 16.58 -30.14
CA LYS A 76 -12.45 15.91 -28.83
C LYS A 76 -12.36 14.38 -28.95
N GLY A 77 -12.97 13.78 -29.97
CA GLY A 77 -12.89 12.34 -30.21
C GLY A 77 -11.48 11.87 -30.57
N SER A 78 -10.73 12.65 -31.39
CA SER A 78 -9.34 12.33 -31.75
C SER A 78 -8.41 12.47 -30.56
N GLN A 79 -8.54 13.53 -29.75
CA GLN A 79 -7.77 13.72 -28.52
C GLN A 79 -8.04 12.62 -27.49
N ARG A 80 -9.29 12.18 -27.39
CA ARG A 80 -9.67 11.07 -26.50
C ARG A 80 -9.09 9.74 -26.96
N ALA A 81 -9.11 9.45 -28.27
CA ALA A 81 -8.53 8.23 -28.82
C ALA A 81 -6.99 8.21 -28.67
N GLU A 82 -6.28 9.33 -28.92
CA GLU A 82 -4.84 9.44 -28.70
C GLU A 82 -4.49 9.31 -27.20
N SER A 83 -5.31 9.89 -26.34
CA SER A 83 -5.16 9.74 -24.88
C SER A 83 -5.37 8.28 -24.46
N GLU A 84 -6.37 7.58 -24.98
CA GLU A 84 -6.62 6.17 -24.67
C GLU A 84 -5.51 5.24 -25.18
N VAL A 85 -4.90 5.52 -26.33
CA VAL A 85 -3.75 4.76 -26.85
C VAL A 85 -2.52 5.00 -25.96
N LYS A 86 -2.22 6.26 -25.62
CA LYS A 86 -1.11 6.59 -24.70
C LYS A 86 -1.31 5.98 -23.31
N LYS A 87 -2.54 6.01 -22.77
CA LYS A 87 -2.91 5.36 -21.51
C LYS A 87 -2.69 3.85 -21.56
N LYS A 88 -3.02 3.19 -22.67
CA LYS A 88 -2.84 1.76 -22.84
C LYS A 88 -1.35 1.38 -22.91
N GLU A 89 -0.55 2.10 -23.68
CA GLU A 89 0.90 1.88 -23.77
C GLU A 89 1.60 2.13 -22.43
N HIS A 90 1.16 3.16 -21.66
CA HIS A 90 1.70 3.46 -20.35
C HIS A 90 1.37 2.33 -19.36
N HIS A 91 0.13 1.86 -19.38
CA HIS A 91 -0.32 0.77 -18.50
C HIS A 91 0.37 -0.58 -18.81
N GLU A 92 0.59 -0.91 -20.09
CA GLU A 92 1.34 -2.12 -20.48
C GLU A 92 2.81 -2.05 -19.99
N LYS A 93 3.46 -0.89 -20.13
CA LYS A 93 4.83 -0.67 -19.59
C LYS A 93 4.88 -0.70 -18.07
N ALA A 94 3.85 -0.19 -17.39
CA ALA A 94 3.76 -0.20 -15.93
C ALA A 94 3.56 -1.61 -15.37
N GLN A 95 2.84 -2.49 -16.10
CA GLN A 95 2.69 -3.90 -15.71
C GLN A 95 4.03 -4.66 -15.67
N GLU A 96 4.99 -4.31 -16.51
CA GLU A 96 6.33 -4.90 -16.52
C GLU A 96 7.22 -4.39 -15.36
N ARG A 97 6.91 -3.20 -14.81
CA ARG A 97 7.71 -2.54 -13.75
C ARG A 97 7.38 -3.00 -12.35
N ILE A 98 6.15 -3.53 -12.13
CA ILE A 98 5.69 -4.02 -10.83
C ILE A 98 5.62 -5.53 -10.88
N ARG A 99 6.45 -6.19 -10.05
CA ARG A 99 6.40 -7.63 -9.84
C ARG A 99 5.88 -7.93 -8.44
N VAL A 100 4.86 -8.76 -8.35
CA VAL A 100 4.40 -9.31 -7.08
C VAL A 100 5.26 -10.55 -6.80
N LEU A 101 6.20 -10.44 -5.86
CA LEU A 101 7.13 -11.52 -5.53
C LEU A 101 6.47 -12.56 -4.63
N ARG A 102 5.60 -12.10 -3.71
CA ARG A 102 4.80 -12.95 -2.84
C ARG A 102 3.46 -12.27 -2.55
N ASP A 103 2.40 -13.05 -2.62
CA ASP A 103 1.03 -12.63 -2.30
C ASP A 103 0.30 -13.79 -1.61
N VAL A 104 -0.73 -13.47 -0.85
CA VAL A 104 -1.62 -14.45 -0.23
C VAL A 104 -2.45 -15.18 -1.28
N GLY A 105 -2.77 -14.52 -2.38
CA GLY A 105 -3.60 -15.06 -3.45
C GLY A 105 -5.01 -15.44 -2.95
N ASN A 106 -5.56 -16.50 -3.50
CA ASN A 106 -6.88 -17.05 -3.13
C ASN A 106 -6.74 -18.14 -2.05
N LEU A 107 -5.94 -17.90 -1.01
CA LEU A 107 -5.72 -18.88 0.05
C LEU A 107 -7.03 -19.25 0.77
N VAL A 108 -7.43 -20.50 0.64
CA VAL A 108 -8.53 -21.12 1.43
C VAL A 108 -7.90 -21.83 2.62
N VAL A 109 -8.45 -21.61 3.81
CA VAL A 109 -7.98 -22.20 5.05
C VAL A 109 -9.17 -22.90 5.71
N GLU A 110 -9.04 -24.19 5.98
CA GLU A 110 -10.09 -25.01 6.62
C GLU A 110 -9.99 -24.94 8.15
N GLY A 111 -8.79 -24.69 8.70
CA GLY A 111 -8.56 -24.58 10.14
C GLY A 111 -8.55 -25.92 10.85
N SER A 112 -8.16 -26.99 10.18
CA SER A 112 -7.99 -28.30 10.78
C SER A 112 -6.80 -28.35 11.76
N VAL A 113 -6.74 -29.35 12.63
CA VAL A 113 -5.60 -29.57 13.54
C VAL A 113 -4.31 -29.75 12.72
N GLU A 114 -4.41 -30.45 11.62
CA GLU A 114 -3.31 -30.70 10.68
C GLU A 114 -2.78 -29.39 10.08
N ASP A 115 -3.66 -28.44 9.76
CA ASP A 115 -3.28 -27.11 9.26
C ASP A 115 -2.48 -26.33 10.32
N PHE A 116 -2.92 -26.37 11.60
CA PHE A 116 -2.17 -25.76 12.70
C PHE A 116 -0.78 -26.36 12.88
N VAL A 117 -0.69 -27.69 12.86
CA VAL A 117 0.59 -28.39 12.96
C VAL A 117 1.51 -28.03 11.79
N ALA A 118 0.98 -28.00 10.57
CA ALA A 118 1.73 -27.62 9.39
C ALA A 118 2.20 -26.16 9.46
N TYR A 119 1.34 -25.25 9.90
CA TYR A 119 1.61 -23.83 10.07
C TYR A 119 2.82 -23.58 11.00
N PHE A 120 2.79 -24.11 12.23
CA PHE A 120 3.89 -23.93 13.19
C PHE A 120 5.17 -24.66 12.77
N ASN A 121 5.06 -25.82 12.15
CA ASN A 121 6.23 -26.51 11.57
C ASN A 121 6.87 -25.69 10.43
N SER A 122 6.06 -25.09 9.56
CA SER A 122 6.54 -24.20 8.51
C SER A 122 7.27 -22.98 9.09
N ARG A 123 6.71 -22.33 10.14
CA ARG A 123 7.36 -21.24 10.88
C ARG A 123 8.72 -21.65 11.41
N LEU A 124 8.75 -22.75 12.17
CA LEU A 124 9.97 -23.26 12.79
C LEU A 124 11.04 -23.61 11.71
N GLU A 125 10.64 -24.26 10.64
CA GLU A 125 11.56 -24.65 9.56
C GLU A 125 12.16 -23.43 8.86
N LYS A 126 11.33 -22.46 8.44
CA LYS A 126 11.78 -21.24 7.75
C LYS A 126 12.75 -20.43 8.61
N LEU A 127 12.41 -20.18 9.88
CA LEU A 127 13.24 -19.39 10.78
C LEU A 127 14.48 -20.16 11.25
N SER A 128 14.39 -21.47 11.42
CA SER A 128 15.56 -22.30 11.74
C SER A 128 16.64 -22.27 10.65
N LYS A 129 16.27 -22.10 9.38
CA LYS A 129 17.23 -21.93 8.28
C LYS A 129 18.12 -20.70 8.48
N ILE A 130 17.54 -19.60 9.00
CA ILE A 130 18.28 -18.37 9.31
C ILE A 130 19.32 -18.62 10.40
N PHE A 131 18.95 -19.35 11.45
CA PHE A 131 19.87 -19.68 12.55
C PHE A 131 20.97 -20.63 12.11
N ARG A 132 20.68 -21.66 11.29
CA ARG A 132 21.68 -22.62 10.78
C ARG A 132 22.82 -21.97 10.00
N ALA A 133 22.60 -20.79 9.42
CA ALA A 133 23.67 -20.00 8.79
C ALA A 133 24.62 -19.36 9.80
N ARG A 134 24.28 -19.32 11.11
CA ARG A 134 25.03 -18.60 12.17
C ARG A 134 25.53 -19.53 13.30
N ILE A 135 24.79 -20.61 13.58
CA ILE A 135 25.04 -21.55 14.67
C ILE A 135 24.73 -22.97 14.21
N GLN A 136 25.28 -23.97 14.91
CA GLN A 136 24.91 -25.37 14.75
C GLN A 136 23.91 -25.75 15.86
N PRO A 137 22.60 -25.84 15.59
CA PRO A 137 21.62 -26.19 16.59
C PRO A 137 21.63 -27.69 16.88
N THR A 138 21.55 -28.06 18.14
CA THR A 138 21.35 -29.43 18.63
C THR A 138 19.87 -29.69 18.80
N PRO A 139 19.29 -30.72 18.17
CA PRO A 139 17.90 -31.14 18.42
C PRO A 139 17.69 -31.47 19.90
N ILE A 140 16.55 -31.07 20.46
CA ILE A 140 16.26 -31.21 21.93
C ILE A 140 16.39 -32.66 22.38
N ARG A 141 15.91 -33.64 21.63
CA ARG A 141 16.06 -35.09 21.96
C ARG A 141 17.51 -35.57 22.08
N ASN A 142 18.46 -34.85 21.46
CA ASN A 142 19.86 -35.25 21.47
C ASN A 142 20.65 -34.63 22.64
N LEU A 143 20.05 -33.70 23.40
CA LEU A 143 20.71 -33.02 24.53
C LEU A 143 21.16 -33.99 25.62
N GLY A 144 20.43 -35.09 25.84
CA GLY A 144 20.82 -36.11 26.81
C GLY A 144 22.17 -36.81 26.54
N ARG A 145 22.71 -36.67 25.33
CA ARG A 145 24.02 -37.21 24.93
C ARG A 145 25.19 -36.25 25.19
N VAL A 146 24.85 -34.99 25.49
CA VAL A 146 25.81 -33.89 25.73
C VAL A 146 25.82 -33.59 27.22
N ARG A 147 26.99 -33.55 27.86
CA ARG A 147 27.09 -33.19 29.29
C ARG A 147 28.13 -32.11 29.49
N GLY A 148 27.70 -31.02 30.17
CA GLY A 148 28.58 -29.94 30.58
C GLY A 148 29.15 -29.07 29.45
N GLU A 149 28.68 -29.27 28.21
CA GLU A 149 29.07 -28.52 27.02
C GLU A 149 28.11 -27.35 26.76
N VAL A 150 28.59 -26.37 26.06
CA VAL A 150 27.75 -25.30 25.52
C VAL A 150 26.94 -25.83 24.34
N VAL A 151 25.64 -25.72 24.42
CA VAL A 151 24.68 -26.17 23.41
C VAL A 151 23.96 -24.99 22.80
N ASN A 152 23.54 -25.12 21.53
CA ASN A 152 22.64 -24.19 20.86
C ASN A 152 21.35 -24.93 20.53
N VAL A 153 20.23 -24.37 20.92
CA VAL A 153 18.91 -24.92 20.61
C VAL A 153 18.10 -23.87 19.89
N VAL A 154 17.36 -24.27 18.86
CA VAL A 154 16.40 -23.43 18.14
C VAL A 154 15.02 -24.01 18.37
N GLY A 155 14.07 -23.21 18.80
CA GLY A 155 12.71 -23.66 19.06
C GLY A 155 11.70 -22.52 19.06
N ILE A 156 10.43 -22.93 19.11
CA ILE A 156 9.28 -22.04 19.34
C ILE A 156 9.17 -21.83 20.85
N VAL A 157 8.89 -20.60 21.27
CA VAL A 157 8.63 -20.25 22.65
C VAL A 157 7.21 -20.68 23.04
N ASN A 158 7.09 -21.75 23.84
CA ASN A 158 5.80 -22.20 24.34
C ASN A 158 5.32 -21.38 25.52
N ASN A 159 6.23 -21.09 26.46
CA ASN A 159 5.89 -20.39 27.69
C ASN A 159 7.05 -19.58 28.23
N VAL A 160 6.74 -18.50 28.93
CA VAL A 160 7.72 -17.64 29.62
C VAL A 160 7.22 -17.41 31.05
N LEU A 161 7.97 -17.92 32.04
CA LEU A 161 7.65 -17.83 33.47
C LEU A 161 8.63 -16.90 34.17
N ASP A 162 8.15 -15.74 34.62
CA ASP A 162 8.95 -14.81 35.40
C ASP A 162 9.04 -15.23 36.88
N LYS A 163 10.27 -15.40 37.38
CA LYS A 163 10.60 -15.80 38.74
C LYS A 163 11.47 -14.72 39.42
N LYS A 164 11.02 -13.49 39.51
CA LYS A 164 11.71 -12.32 40.09
C LYS A 164 13.19 -12.18 39.70
N GLU A 165 14.06 -13.14 39.99
CA GLU A 165 15.50 -13.12 39.71
C GLU A 165 15.89 -13.82 38.41
N SER A 166 15.04 -14.68 37.91
CA SER A 166 15.25 -15.46 36.66
C SER A 166 13.99 -15.56 35.85
N VAL A 167 14.14 -15.85 34.58
CA VAL A 167 13.04 -16.16 33.68
C VAL A 167 13.24 -17.56 33.11
N ILE A 168 12.22 -18.40 33.21
CA ILE A 168 12.21 -19.74 32.61
C ILE A 168 11.50 -19.65 31.28
N ILE A 169 12.18 -20.02 30.21
CA ILE A 169 11.67 -20.07 28.83
C ILE A 169 11.51 -21.54 28.47
N GLU A 170 10.29 -21.95 28.16
CA GLU A 170 10.03 -23.28 27.61
C GLU A 170 10.13 -23.21 26.09
N LEU A 171 11.10 -23.91 25.51
CA LEU A 171 11.31 -24.02 24.06
C LEU A 171 10.87 -25.40 23.57
N GLU A 172 10.25 -25.42 22.38
CA GLU A 172 9.86 -26.64 21.69
C GLU A 172 10.47 -26.69 20.28
N ASP A 173 11.02 -27.82 19.91
CA ASP A 173 11.32 -28.19 18.54
C ASP A 173 10.50 -29.44 18.14
N GLN A 174 10.62 -29.90 16.89
CA GLN A 174 9.94 -31.11 16.42
C GLN A 174 10.31 -32.38 17.18
N THR A 175 11.26 -32.34 18.11
CA THR A 175 11.83 -33.51 18.79
C THR A 175 11.56 -33.54 20.30
N GLY A 176 11.04 -32.45 20.86
CA GLY A 176 10.71 -32.34 22.28
C GLY A 176 10.71 -30.91 22.81
N THR A 177 10.62 -30.78 24.13
CA THR A 177 10.62 -29.52 24.87
C THR A 177 11.81 -29.44 25.84
N ILE A 178 12.28 -28.21 26.13
CA ILE A 178 13.36 -27.96 27.07
C ILE A 178 13.13 -26.63 27.81
N ASN A 179 13.41 -26.59 29.11
CA ASN A 179 13.42 -25.38 29.88
C ASN A 179 14.78 -24.68 29.80
N CYS A 180 14.77 -23.39 29.49
CA CYS A 180 15.95 -22.54 29.45
C CYS A 180 15.84 -21.46 30.54
N ILE A 181 16.85 -21.31 31.34
CA ILE A 181 16.89 -20.37 32.51
C ILE A 181 17.73 -19.17 32.15
N ALA A 182 17.12 -17.99 32.07
CA ALA A 182 17.76 -16.71 31.82
C ALA A 182 17.87 -15.93 33.14
N ASN A 183 19.09 -15.44 33.48
CA ASN A 183 19.36 -14.68 34.67
C ASN A 183 19.90 -13.27 34.39
N GLY A 184 19.84 -12.38 35.35
CA GLY A 184 20.40 -11.02 35.25
C GLY A 184 19.87 -10.24 34.05
N LYS A 185 20.76 -9.62 33.28
CA LYS A 185 20.37 -8.86 32.07
C LYS A 185 19.66 -9.69 31.01
N LEU A 186 19.96 -11.00 30.95
CA LEU A 186 19.28 -11.87 29.99
C LEU A 186 17.82 -12.11 30.35
N ALA A 187 17.47 -12.05 31.65
CA ALA A 187 16.10 -12.14 32.12
C ALA A 187 15.25 -10.93 31.63
N GLU A 188 15.85 -9.74 31.50
CA GLU A 188 15.15 -8.57 30.93
C GLU A 188 14.74 -8.84 29.46
N THR A 189 15.66 -9.38 28.65
CA THR A 189 15.35 -9.80 27.27
C THR A 189 14.31 -10.90 27.23
N ALA A 190 14.39 -11.86 28.17
CA ALA A 190 13.48 -12.99 28.23
C ALA A 190 12.04 -12.56 28.60
N ARG A 191 11.85 -11.49 29.40
CA ARG A 191 10.51 -10.93 29.70
C ARG A 191 9.81 -10.31 28.51
N GLU A 192 10.58 -9.91 27.47
CA GLU A 192 10.04 -9.35 26.21
C GLU A 192 9.78 -10.42 25.15
N LEU A 193 10.03 -11.69 25.45
CA LEU A 193 9.71 -12.78 24.54
C LEU A 193 8.20 -12.93 24.39
N LEU A 194 7.80 -13.22 23.15
CA LEU A 194 6.42 -13.49 22.80
C LEU A 194 6.20 -15.00 22.74
N GLY A 195 4.97 -15.46 23.01
CA GLY A 195 4.58 -16.81 22.66
C GLY A 195 4.70 -17.05 21.15
N ASP A 196 4.95 -18.28 20.79
CA ASP A 196 4.99 -18.77 19.40
C ASP A 196 6.09 -18.17 18.49
N GLU A 197 6.93 -17.26 19.01
CA GLU A 197 8.11 -16.80 18.28
C GLU A 197 9.22 -17.83 18.24
N VAL A 198 10.05 -17.81 17.21
CA VAL A 198 11.19 -18.72 17.07
C VAL A 198 12.47 -18.00 17.47
N ILE A 199 13.17 -18.55 18.46
CA ILE A 199 14.46 -18.03 18.93
C ILE A 199 15.50 -19.14 18.97
N ALA A 200 16.76 -18.75 19.10
CA ALA A 200 17.82 -19.66 19.48
C ALA A 200 18.35 -19.30 20.88
N ILE A 201 18.63 -20.31 21.67
CA ILE A 201 19.29 -20.16 22.98
C ILE A 201 20.63 -20.89 22.93
N SER A 202 21.69 -20.18 23.29
CA SER A 202 22.99 -20.73 23.58
C SER A 202 23.19 -20.78 25.09
N GLY A 203 23.72 -21.88 25.63
CA GLY A 203 23.93 -21.98 27.07
C GLY A 203 24.50 -23.34 27.45
N THR A 204 24.72 -23.53 28.75
CA THR A 204 25.27 -24.75 29.35
C THR A 204 24.16 -25.68 29.81
N LEU A 205 24.17 -26.94 29.38
CA LEU A 205 23.20 -27.95 29.82
C LEU A 205 23.49 -28.30 31.32
N ARG A 206 22.45 -28.14 32.17
CA ARG A 206 22.44 -28.47 33.58
C ARG A 206 21.25 -29.36 33.91
N GLY A 207 21.48 -30.66 34.05
CA GLY A 207 20.42 -31.62 34.25
C GLY A 207 19.47 -31.64 33.05
N ASN A 208 18.19 -31.33 33.25
CA ASN A 208 17.14 -31.26 32.24
C ASN A 208 16.84 -29.81 31.77
N SER A 209 17.72 -28.85 32.05
CA SER A 209 17.52 -27.44 31.66
C SER A 209 18.80 -26.86 31.07
N ILE A 210 18.67 -25.83 30.27
CA ILE A 210 19.79 -25.05 29.76
C ILE A 210 19.92 -23.78 30.58
N LEU A 211 21.09 -23.56 31.22
CA LEU A 211 21.41 -22.25 31.74
C LEU A 211 21.80 -21.35 30.55
N ALA A 212 20.95 -20.39 30.23
CA ALA A 212 21.11 -19.58 29.06
C ALA A 212 22.21 -18.52 29.22
N ASP A 213 23.11 -18.45 28.27
CA ASP A 213 24.15 -17.41 28.15
C ASP A 213 23.72 -16.35 27.11
N ARG A 214 22.98 -16.75 26.07
CA ARG A 214 22.51 -15.85 25.02
C ARG A 214 21.13 -16.26 24.52
N ILE A 215 20.28 -15.27 24.24
CA ILE A 215 19.05 -15.37 23.47
C ILE A 215 19.32 -14.70 22.13
N LEU A 216 19.09 -15.40 21.03
CA LEU A 216 19.34 -14.94 19.67
C LEU A 216 18.01 -14.88 18.91
N PHE A 217 17.74 -13.75 18.29
CA PHE A 217 16.62 -13.59 17.36
C PHE A 217 17.07 -13.88 15.92
N PRO A 218 16.14 -14.30 15.04
CA PRO A 218 16.48 -14.54 13.62
C PRO A 218 17.03 -13.29 12.95
N ASP A 219 16.46 -12.14 13.27
CA ASP A 219 16.90 -10.79 12.94
C ASP A 219 17.39 -10.56 11.49
N CYS A 220 17.41 -9.32 11.06
CA CYS A 220 17.99 -8.93 9.79
C CYS A 220 19.52 -8.83 9.89
N PRO A 221 20.29 -9.16 8.84
CA PRO A 221 21.69 -8.78 8.75
C PRO A 221 21.86 -7.27 8.85
N ILE A 222 22.99 -6.83 9.38
CA ILE A 222 23.32 -5.41 9.38
C ILE A 222 23.70 -5.04 7.93
N ASN A 223 22.78 -4.37 7.24
CA ASN A 223 23.03 -3.78 5.94
C ASN A 223 23.00 -2.24 6.11
N GLY A 224 24.14 -1.59 5.95
CA GLY A 224 24.24 -0.14 6.13
C GLY A 224 23.73 0.67 4.92
N ASN A 225 23.43 0.04 3.81
CA ASN A 225 23.09 0.74 2.58
C ASN A 225 21.58 0.96 2.50
N LYS A 226 21.19 2.23 2.41
CA LYS A 226 19.84 2.63 2.02
C LYS A 226 19.63 2.36 0.54
N LYS A 227 18.43 1.96 0.17
CA LYS A 227 18.07 1.81 -1.24
C LYS A 227 17.87 3.18 -1.88
N HIS A 228 18.55 3.41 -3.01
CA HIS A 228 18.34 4.57 -3.85
C HIS A 228 17.34 4.25 -4.97
N VAL A 229 16.39 5.14 -5.23
CA VAL A 229 15.40 5.02 -6.31
C VAL A 229 15.24 6.36 -7.06
N ASP A 230 15.17 6.31 -8.38
CA ASP A 230 15.04 7.51 -9.22
C ASP A 230 13.57 7.95 -9.42
N PHE A 231 12.65 7.32 -8.71
CA PHE A 231 11.21 7.61 -8.74
C PHE A 231 10.66 7.79 -7.34
N GLY A 232 9.54 8.50 -7.22
CA GLY A 232 8.84 8.71 -5.97
C GLY A 232 7.87 7.57 -5.66
N VAL A 233 7.87 7.12 -4.40
CA VAL A 233 6.89 6.17 -3.85
C VAL A 233 6.19 6.84 -2.68
N VAL A 234 4.85 6.90 -2.76
CA VAL A 234 3.98 7.41 -1.71
C VAL A 234 3.44 6.25 -0.88
N PHE A 235 3.47 6.39 0.44
CA PHE A 235 2.95 5.42 1.39
C PHE A 235 1.80 6.04 2.17
N ILE A 236 0.61 5.44 2.04
CA ILE A 236 -0.61 5.80 2.77
C ILE A 236 -1.32 4.54 3.26
N SER A 237 -2.25 4.70 4.18
CA SER A 237 -3.13 3.65 4.69
C SER A 237 -4.38 4.25 5.33
N ASP A 238 -5.27 3.39 5.80
CA ASP A 238 -6.37 3.76 6.69
C ASP A 238 -7.17 4.96 6.15
N THR A 239 -7.59 4.86 4.90
CA THR A 239 -8.38 5.90 4.23
C THR A 239 -9.80 5.97 4.77
N HIS A 240 -10.38 4.85 5.22
CA HIS A 240 -11.70 4.76 5.85
C HIS A 240 -12.80 5.49 5.06
N PHE A 241 -12.82 5.32 3.73
CA PHE A 241 -13.91 5.84 2.92
C PHE A 241 -15.25 5.29 3.42
N GLY A 242 -16.27 6.15 3.48
CA GLY A 242 -17.57 5.80 4.02
C GLY A 242 -17.75 6.16 5.50
N SER A 243 -16.69 6.53 6.24
CA SER A 243 -16.75 7.06 7.59
C SER A 243 -17.23 8.51 7.64
N LYS A 244 -18.00 8.90 8.66
CA LYS A 244 -18.26 10.32 8.98
C LYS A 244 -17.00 11.08 9.36
N GLY A 245 -15.99 10.36 9.84
CA GLY A 245 -14.68 10.88 10.20
C GLY A 245 -13.72 11.06 9.04
N PHE A 246 -14.07 10.65 7.82
CA PHE A 246 -13.19 10.80 6.65
C PHE A 246 -12.91 12.28 6.37
N LEU A 247 -11.63 12.62 6.22
CA LEU A 247 -11.15 13.99 6.04
C LEU A 247 -11.07 14.35 4.54
N GLU A 248 -12.25 14.40 3.90
CA GLU A 248 -12.40 14.55 2.45
C GLU A 248 -11.65 15.76 1.88
N GLU A 249 -11.74 16.95 2.50
CA GLU A 249 -11.06 18.15 2.01
C GLU A 249 -9.54 18.02 2.08
N LYS A 250 -9.02 17.26 3.05
CA LYS A 250 -7.58 16.97 3.17
C LYS A 250 -7.13 15.93 2.14
N TRP A 251 -7.99 14.96 1.86
CA TRP A 251 -7.78 14.03 0.76
C TRP A 251 -7.73 14.76 -0.59
N LYS A 252 -8.68 15.64 -0.87
CA LYS A 252 -8.68 16.47 -2.08
C LYS A 252 -7.42 17.35 -2.19
N ALA A 253 -6.92 17.87 -1.08
CA ALA A 253 -5.65 18.61 -1.08
C ALA A 253 -4.46 17.72 -1.46
N PHE A 254 -4.43 16.48 -0.96
CA PHE A 254 -3.43 15.48 -1.34
C PHE A 254 -3.53 15.11 -2.83
N VAL A 255 -4.73 14.86 -3.36
CA VAL A 255 -4.94 14.55 -4.79
C VAL A 255 -4.51 15.72 -5.67
N ARG A 256 -4.85 16.98 -5.32
CA ARG A 256 -4.37 18.17 -6.04
C ARG A 256 -2.85 18.26 -6.06
N TRP A 257 -2.20 17.93 -4.95
CA TRP A 257 -0.73 17.85 -4.91
C TRP A 257 -0.21 16.75 -5.85
N LEU A 258 -0.76 15.55 -5.82
CA LEU A 258 -0.39 14.45 -6.74
C LEU A 258 -0.57 14.85 -8.19
N ASN A 259 -1.62 15.61 -8.51
CA ASN A 259 -1.92 16.09 -9.87
C ASN A 259 -1.09 17.32 -10.28
N CYS A 260 -0.09 17.71 -9.48
CA CYS A 260 0.81 18.86 -9.74
C CYS A 260 0.07 20.21 -9.80
N GLU A 261 -1.03 20.35 -9.05
CA GLU A 261 -1.87 21.57 -9.02
C GLU A 261 -1.46 22.53 -7.88
N THR A 262 -0.35 22.26 -7.19
CA THR A 262 0.13 23.02 -6.03
C THR A 262 1.58 23.45 -6.20
N ASP A 263 2.07 24.37 -5.35
CA ASP A 263 3.43 24.93 -5.42
C ASP A 263 4.58 23.92 -5.19
N MET A 264 4.30 22.70 -4.67
CA MET A 264 5.30 21.63 -4.48
C MET A 264 5.23 20.56 -5.58
N SER A 265 5.04 20.96 -6.83
CA SER A 265 4.91 20.08 -7.99
C SER A 265 6.17 19.26 -8.29
N ASP A 266 7.37 19.78 -8.06
CA ASP A 266 8.64 19.11 -8.38
C ASP A 266 8.79 17.72 -7.75
N LEU A 267 8.26 17.54 -6.52
CA LEU A 267 8.22 16.24 -5.86
C LEU A 267 7.10 15.37 -6.42
N ALA A 268 5.91 15.96 -6.64
CA ALA A 268 4.73 15.27 -7.15
C ALA A 268 4.95 14.71 -8.57
N GLU A 269 5.64 15.44 -9.45
CA GLU A 269 5.98 15.00 -10.81
C GLU A 269 6.80 13.71 -10.85
N LYS A 270 7.59 13.44 -9.81
CA LYS A 270 8.43 12.25 -9.70
C LYS A 270 7.70 11.03 -9.12
N ILE A 271 6.48 11.22 -8.59
CA ILE A 271 5.69 10.12 -8.03
C ILE A 271 5.26 9.17 -9.13
N ARG A 272 5.59 7.90 -8.93
CA ARG A 272 5.28 6.81 -9.84
C ARG A 272 4.40 5.75 -9.21
N TYR A 273 4.48 5.60 -7.89
CA TYR A 273 3.75 4.59 -7.13
C TYR A 273 3.10 5.16 -5.88
N ILE A 274 1.89 4.69 -5.59
CA ILE A 274 1.21 4.87 -4.31
C ILE A 274 0.93 3.48 -3.74
N ILE A 275 1.27 3.25 -2.49
CA ILE A 275 0.97 2.00 -1.79
C ILE A 275 0.03 2.30 -0.64
N VAL A 276 -1.10 1.57 -0.61
CA VAL A 276 -2.15 1.68 0.41
C VAL A 276 -2.13 0.43 1.28
N ALA A 277 -1.71 0.56 2.53
CA ALA A 277 -1.55 -0.56 3.46
C ALA A 277 -2.82 -0.82 4.29
N GLY A 278 -3.93 -1.07 3.64
CA GLY A 278 -5.17 -1.53 4.25
C GLY A 278 -6.10 -0.45 4.78
N ASP A 279 -7.27 -0.90 5.22
CA ASP A 279 -8.39 -0.11 5.70
C ASP A 279 -8.80 0.98 4.70
N ILE A 280 -9.08 0.52 3.46
CA ILE A 280 -9.49 1.38 2.34
C ILE A 280 -10.84 2.00 2.66
N VAL A 281 -11.78 1.18 3.14
CA VAL A 281 -13.11 1.60 3.57
C VAL A 281 -13.26 1.47 5.09
N ASP A 282 -14.28 2.12 5.66
CA ASP A 282 -14.57 1.99 7.09
C ASP A 282 -15.13 0.61 7.45
N GLY A 283 -15.70 -0.09 6.46
CA GLY A 283 -16.33 -1.38 6.66
C GLY A 283 -17.68 -1.29 7.35
N VAL A 284 -18.24 -2.44 7.72
CA VAL A 284 -19.54 -2.54 8.39
C VAL A 284 -19.48 -3.62 9.47
N GLY A 285 -19.81 -3.28 10.71
CA GLY A 285 -19.85 -4.24 11.83
C GLY A 285 -18.47 -4.66 12.33
N VAL A 286 -17.46 -3.84 12.17
CA VAL A 286 -16.07 -4.11 12.59
C VAL A 286 -15.92 -3.97 14.11
N TYR A 287 -16.63 -3.01 14.72
CA TYR A 287 -16.66 -2.78 16.16
C TYR A 287 -18.09 -2.37 16.62
N PRO A 288 -18.41 -2.51 17.91
CA PRO A 288 -19.73 -2.17 18.44
C PRO A 288 -20.10 -0.71 18.17
N GLU A 289 -21.34 -0.47 17.78
CA GLU A 289 -21.93 0.87 17.54
C GLU A 289 -21.33 1.62 16.32
N GLN A 290 -20.52 0.95 15.48
CA GLN A 290 -19.89 1.55 14.29
C GLN A 290 -20.91 2.19 13.34
N GLU A 291 -22.10 1.62 13.21
CA GLU A 291 -23.17 2.15 12.33
C GLU A 291 -23.49 3.62 12.61
N ASN A 292 -23.27 4.10 13.82
CA ASN A 292 -23.45 5.50 14.20
C ASN A 292 -22.33 6.41 13.65
N GLU A 293 -21.20 5.85 13.26
CA GLU A 293 -20.04 6.57 12.73
C GLU A 293 -19.94 6.46 11.19
N LEU A 294 -20.81 5.67 10.54
CA LEU A 294 -20.84 5.51 9.09
C LEU A 294 -21.63 6.65 8.40
N ALA A 295 -21.02 7.26 7.38
CA ALA A 295 -21.70 8.14 6.42
C ALA A 295 -22.35 7.32 5.30
N ILE A 296 -21.72 6.23 4.90
CA ILE A 296 -22.21 5.26 3.91
C ILE A 296 -22.30 3.90 4.61
N VAL A 297 -23.50 3.34 4.69
CA VAL A 297 -23.76 2.09 5.44
C VAL A 297 -23.53 0.84 4.58
N ASP A 298 -23.77 0.93 3.26
CA ASP A 298 -23.56 -0.19 2.35
C ASP A 298 -22.07 -0.34 2.00
N ILE A 299 -21.55 -1.56 2.15
CA ILE A 299 -20.13 -1.85 1.92
C ILE A 299 -19.72 -1.65 0.44
N TYR A 300 -20.58 -1.97 -0.52
CA TYR A 300 -20.32 -1.77 -1.94
C TYR A 300 -20.30 -0.28 -2.29
N GLU A 301 -21.24 0.50 -1.76
CA GLU A 301 -21.26 1.96 -1.92
C GLU A 301 -20.02 2.62 -1.32
N GLN A 302 -19.47 2.09 -0.20
CA GLN A 302 -18.19 2.54 0.35
C GLN A 302 -17.06 2.33 -0.65
N TYR A 303 -16.99 1.17 -1.32
CA TYR A 303 -15.96 0.89 -2.34
C TYR A 303 -16.19 1.68 -3.63
N GLU A 304 -17.42 1.92 -4.05
CA GLU A 304 -17.72 2.82 -5.18
C GLU A 304 -17.24 4.24 -4.87
N ASN A 305 -17.50 4.73 -3.67
CA ASN A 305 -16.99 6.02 -3.20
C ASN A 305 -15.44 6.06 -3.17
N ALA A 306 -14.79 5.02 -2.65
CA ALA A 306 -13.34 4.89 -2.68
C ALA A 306 -12.81 4.92 -4.11
N ALA A 307 -13.41 4.15 -5.02
CA ALA A 307 -13.01 4.10 -6.42
C ALA A 307 -13.11 5.46 -7.12
N MET A 308 -14.15 6.25 -6.83
CA MET A 308 -14.28 7.63 -7.34
C MET A 308 -13.12 8.51 -6.89
N HIS A 309 -12.72 8.44 -5.62
CA HIS A 309 -11.58 9.20 -5.10
C HIS A 309 -10.23 8.76 -5.69
N PHE A 310 -10.05 7.48 -5.98
CA PHE A 310 -8.85 7.00 -6.67
C PHE A 310 -8.83 7.36 -8.17
N ASP A 311 -9.99 7.51 -8.82
CA ASP A 311 -10.10 7.94 -10.22
C ASP A 311 -9.69 9.41 -10.43
N GLU A 312 -9.69 10.23 -9.36
CA GLU A 312 -9.20 11.60 -9.38
C GLU A 312 -7.66 11.69 -9.45
N ILE A 313 -6.93 10.61 -9.16
CA ILE A 313 -5.47 10.55 -9.22
C ILE A 313 -5.04 10.40 -10.68
N ARG A 314 -4.03 11.17 -11.11
CA ARG A 314 -3.52 11.11 -12.49
C ARG A 314 -3.12 9.68 -12.89
N ASP A 315 -3.43 9.30 -14.12
CA ASP A 315 -3.34 7.93 -14.64
C ASP A 315 -1.91 7.36 -14.77
N ASP A 316 -0.87 8.20 -14.70
CA ASP A 316 0.52 7.77 -14.81
C ASP A 316 1.12 7.32 -13.47
N ILE A 317 0.35 7.41 -12.39
CA ILE A 317 0.70 6.85 -11.08
C ILE A 317 0.02 5.48 -10.93
N GLU A 318 0.82 4.45 -10.66
CA GLU A 318 0.31 3.13 -10.31
C GLU A 318 -0.01 3.07 -8.81
N VAL A 319 -1.22 2.66 -8.48
CA VAL A 319 -1.69 2.53 -7.10
C VAL A 319 -1.77 1.06 -6.73
N ILE A 320 -1.15 0.65 -5.64
CA ILE A 320 -1.24 -0.71 -5.11
C ILE A 320 -2.04 -0.68 -3.82
N ILE A 321 -3.16 -1.40 -3.79
CA ILE A 321 -4.02 -1.52 -2.61
C ILE A 321 -3.90 -2.91 -2.01
N SER A 322 -3.75 -2.98 -0.69
CA SER A 322 -3.79 -4.18 0.13
C SER A 322 -4.91 -4.04 1.15
N PRO A 323 -5.64 -5.08 1.54
CA PRO A 323 -6.70 -4.95 2.52
C PRO A 323 -6.20 -4.83 3.96
N GLY A 324 -7.05 -4.28 4.83
CA GLY A 324 -6.91 -4.31 6.28
C GLY A 324 -8.08 -5.02 6.97
N ASN A 325 -8.25 -4.79 8.27
CA ASN A 325 -9.29 -5.46 9.04
C ASN A 325 -10.68 -4.84 8.88
N HIS A 326 -10.80 -3.66 8.31
CA HIS A 326 -12.06 -3.01 7.96
C HIS A 326 -12.57 -3.41 6.58
N ASP A 327 -11.69 -3.92 5.72
CA ASP A 327 -12.02 -4.25 4.34
C ASP A 327 -12.83 -5.56 4.20
N ALA A 328 -13.49 -5.73 3.05
CA ALA A 328 -14.37 -6.87 2.75
C ALA A 328 -13.61 -8.18 2.49
N VAL A 329 -12.76 -8.57 3.43
CA VAL A 329 -12.00 -9.82 3.46
C VAL A 329 -12.14 -10.51 4.81
N ARG A 330 -11.65 -11.75 4.94
CA ARG A 330 -11.64 -12.41 6.25
C ARG A 330 -10.82 -11.62 7.27
N GLN A 331 -11.27 -11.64 8.53
CA GLN A 331 -10.60 -10.95 9.63
C GLN A 331 -9.26 -11.59 10.02
N ALA A 332 -9.12 -12.89 9.79
CA ALA A 332 -7.91 -13.63 10.16
C ALA A 332 -6.82 -13.45 9.10
N GLU A 333 -5.60 -13.15 9.56
CA GLU A 333 -4.40 -13.02 8.73
C GLU A 333 -3.75 -14.39 8.45
N PRO A 334 -3.13 -14.55 7.27
CA PRO A 334 -3.01 -13.61 6.16
C PRO A 334 -4.33 -13.43 5.41
N GLN A 335 -4.57 -12.22 4.90
CA GLN A 335 -5.82 -11.89 4.21
C GLN A 335 -5.64 -11.95 2.68
N PRO A 336 -6.59 -12.54 1.93
CA PRO A 336 -6.57 -12.50 0.48
C PRO A 336 -6.75 -11.06 -0.02
N SER A 337 -6.46 -10.82 -1.29
CA SER A 337 -6.83 -9.57 -1.95
C SER A 337 -8.35 -9.36 -1.96
N LEU A 338 -8.81 -8.13 -2.17
CA LEU A 338 -10.23 -7.82 -2.29
C LEU A 338 -10.90 -8.71 -3.34
N PRO A 339 -12.18 -9.09 -3.14
CA PRO A 339 -12.95 -9.85 -4.11
C PRO A 339 -12.94 -9.20 -5.50
N LYS A 340 -12.99 -10.03 -6.54
CA LYS A 340 -12.92 -9.55 -7.95
C LYS A 340 -14.01 -8.55 -8.30
N GLU A 341 -15.18 -8.70 -7.70
CA GLU A 341 -16.34 -7.82 -7.91
C GLU A 341 -16.04 -6.41 -7.41
N ILE A 342 -15.40 -6.30 -6.26
CA ILE A 342 -14.95 -5.03 -5.67
C ILE A 342 -13.74 -4.47 -6.42
N ALA A 343 -12.76 -5.31 -6.72
CA ALA A 343 -11.55 -4.88 -7.42
C ALA A 343 -11.84 -4.26 -8.81
N LYS A 344 -12.92 -4.67 -9.47
CA LYS A 344 -13.37 -4.12 -10.77
C LYS A 344 -13.92 -2.69 -10.69
N LEU A 345 -14.30 -2.21 -9.51
CA LEU A 345 -14.78 -0.84 -9.31
C LEU A 345 -13.66 0.18 -9.47
N PHE A 346 -12.44 -0.21 -9.13
CA PHE A 346 -11.28 0.67 -9.14
C PHE A 346 -10.74 0.94 -10.56
N PRO A 347 -10.11 2.10 -10.79
CA PRO A 347 -9.44 2.44 -12.04
C PRO A 347 -8.39 1.40 -12.45
N LYS A 348 -8.02 1.39 -13.73
CA LYS A 348 -7.08 0.40 -14.31
C LYS A 348 -5.67 0.49 -13.75
N ASN A 349 -5.24 1.66 -13.29
CA ASN A 349 -3.95 1.90 -12.64
C ASN A 349 -3.94 1.47 -11.16
N VAL A 350 -5.05 0.91 -10.64
CA VAL A 350 -5.14 0.35 -9.29
C VAL A 350 -4.93 -1.15 -9.33
N ARG A 351 -3.93 -1.63 -8.61
CA ARG A 351 -3.57 -3.04 -8.49
C ARG A 351 -3.91 -3.56 -7.08
N ASN A 352 -4.66 -4.65 -7.02
CA ASN A 352 -5.14 -5.26 -5.78
C ASN A 352 -4.25 -6.46 -5.40
N VAL A 353 -3.69 -6.45 -4.18
CA VAL A 353 -2.87 -7.51 -3.60
C VAL A 353 -3.40 -7.92 -2.23
N GLY A 354 -2.95 -9.06 -1.69
CA GLY A 354 -3.33 -9.51 -0.34
C GLY A 354 -2.54 -8.82 0.78
N ASN A 355 -2.82 -9.20 2.00
CA ASN A 355 -2.13 -8.76 3.21
C ASN A 355 -1.58 -9.98 3.97
N PRO A 356 -0.23 -10.16 4.03
CA PRO A 356 0.82 -9.29 3.46
C PRO A 356 1.09 -9.55 1.97
N ALA A 357 1.76 -8.60 1.31
CA ALA A 357 2.31 -8.78 -0.03
C ALA A 357 3.76 -8.25 -0.11
N LEU A 358 4.63 -8.97 -0.82
CA LEU A 358 5.97 -8.52 -1.15
C LEU A 358 6.03 -8.12 -2.62
N LEU A 359 6.35 -6.86 -2.86
CA LEU A 359 6.39 -6.23 -4.18
C LEU A 359 7.84 -5.92 -4.57
N ASP A 360 8.12 -5.97 -5.86
CA ASP A 360 9.33 -5.41 -6.45
C ASP A 360 8.91 -4.28 -7.42
N LEU A 361 9.26 -3.06 -7.06
CA LEU A 361 9.01 -1.85 -7.83
C LEU A 361 10.32 -1.41 -8.48
N GLU A 362 10.61 -1.88 -9.69
CA GLU A 362 11.85 -1.55 -10.42
C GLU A 362 13.12 -1.81 -9.58
N GLY A 363 13.13 -2.87 -8.78
CA GLY A 363 14.24 -3.25 -7.90
C GLY A 363 14.14 -2.76 -6.46
N LEU A 364 13.11 -1.98 -6.08
CA LEU A 364 12.77 -1.65 -4.70
C LEU A 364 11.82 -2.71 -4.14
N LYS A 365 12.23 -3.46 -3.15
CA LYS A 365 11.40 -4.47 -2.49
C LYS A 365 10.60 -3.85 -1.37
N VAL A 366 9.27 -3.84 -1.51
CA VAL A 366 8.34 -3.31 -0.50
C VAL A 366 7.49 -4.44 0.06
N LEU A 367 7.60 -4.68 1.36
CA LEU A 367 6.70 -5.56 2.10
C LEU A 367 5.55 -4.71 2.64
N VAL A 368 4.36 -4.95 2.11
CA VAL A 368 3.13 -4.30 2.56
C VAL A 368 2.46 -5.22 3.56
N TYR A 369 2.16 -4.69 4.74
CA TYR A 369 1.46 -5.38 5.81
C TYR A 369 0.59 -4.38 6.57
N HIS A 370 -0.71 -4.61 6.66
CA HIS A 370 -1.61 -3.63 7.30
C HIS A 370 -1.18 -3.25 8.72
N GLY A 371 -0.76 -4.22 9.54
CA GLY A 371 -0.16 -3.90 10.83
C GLY A 371 -0.98 -4.29 12.05
N ARG A 372 -2.03 -5.10 11.92
CA ARG A 372 -2.91 -5.47 13.05
C ARG A 372 -2.17 -6.03 14.26
N SER A 373 -1.10 -6.82 14.04
CA SER A 373 -0.29 -7.40 15.12
C SER A 373 0.52 -6.38 15.93
N LEU A 374 0.62 -5.12 15.47
CA LEU A 374 1.26 -4.05 16.26
C LEU A 374 0.55 -3.83 17.60
N ASP A 375 -0.77 -4.10 17.68
CA ASP A 375 -1.54 -4.10 18.92
C ASP A 375 -1.00 -5.12 19.93
N ASP A 376 -0.68 -6.32 19.46
CA ASP A 376 -0.13 -7.38 20.30
C ASP A 376 1.28 -7.02 20.77
N ILE A 377 2.12 -6.51 19.86
CA ILE A 377 3.50 -6.11 20.15
C ILE A 377 3.55 -4.99 21.19
N VAL A 378 2.75 -3.91 21.01
CA VAL A 378 2.70 -2.78 21.95
C VAL A 378 2.15 -3.21 23.31
N THR A 379 1.18 -4.11 23.35
CA THR A 379 0.59 -4.59 24.60
C THR A 379 1.56 -5.48 25.39
N LYS A 380 2.38 -6.29 24.71
CA LYS A 380 3.27 -7.29 25.34
C LYS A 380 4.64 -6.74 25.70
N ILE A 381 5.16 -5.76 24.97
CA ILE A 381 6.49 -5.19 25.18
C ILE A 381 6.35 -3.81 25.83
N SER A 382 6.52 -3.71 27.13
CA SER A 382 6.18 -2.55 27.96
C SER A 382 6.90 -1.24 27.59
N ARG A 383 8.05 -1.29 26.89
CA ARG A 383 8.78 -0.10 26.42
C ARG A 383 8.22 0.51 25.14
N LEU A 384 7.24 -0.15 24.51
CA LEU A 384 6.61 0.29 23.26
C LEU A 384 5.30 1.03 23.54
N ASN A 385 4.91 1.87 22.62
CA ASN A 385 3.66 2.62 22.64
C ASN A 385 3.17 2.92 21.21
N TYR A 386 1.93 3.37 21.08
CA TYR A 386 1.32 3.72 19.79
C TYR A 386 1.85 5.02 19.18
N GLU A 387 2.52 5.88 19.95
CA GLU A 387 3.09 7.15 19.44
C GLU A 387 4.35 6.94 18.59
N SER A 388 4.97 5.77 18.70
CA SER A 388 6.20 5.41 17.99
C SER A 388 6.04 4.05 17.31
N PRO A 389 5.10 3.90 16.33
CA PRO A 389 4.75 2.61 15.74
C PRO A 389 5.93 1.95 15.03
N GLN A 390 6.88 2.73 14.47
CA GLN A 390 8.08 2.20 13.85
C GLN A 390 8.93 1.34 14.80
N LYS A 391 8.90 1.61 16.11
CA LYS A 391 9.60 0.77 17.09
C LYS A 391 8.96 -0.60 17.29
N ALA A 392 7.64 -0.68 17.17
CA ALA A 392 6.94 -1.97 17.16
C ALA A 392 7.21 -2.73 15.85
N MET A 393 7.31 -2.03 14.71
CA MET A 393 7.71 -2.63 13.43
C MET A 393 9.16 -3.16 13.45
N GLU A 394 10.08 -2.53 14.20
CA GLU A 394 11.43 -3.07 14.42
C GLU A 394 11.38 -4.46 15.06
N GLU A 395 10.45 -4.68 15.99
CA GLU A 395 10.29 -5.98 16.66
C GLU A 395 9.76 -7.07 15.71
N LEU A 396 8.94 -6.71 14.70
CA LEU A 396 8.52 -7.64 13.65
C LEU A 396 9.72 -8.08 12.80
N LEU A 397 10.57 -7.13 12.37
CA LEU A 397 11.79 -7.46 11.62
C LEU A 397 12.80 -8.26 12.44
N LYS A 398 12.98 -7.93 13.72
CA LYS A 398 13.86 -8.66 14.64
C LYS A 398 13.41 -10.11 14.81
N ARG A 399 12.11 -10.35 14.87
CA ARG A 399 11.51 -11.69 14.96
C ARG A 399 11.33 -12.37 13.59
N ARG A 400 11.54 -11.63 12.51
CA ARG A 400 11.32 -12.09 11.14
C ARG A 400 9.91 -12.67 10.94
N HIS A 401 8.92 -12.03 11.60
CA HIS A 401 7.53 -12.47 11.56
C HIS A 401 6.56 -11.30 11.72
N LEU A 402 5.57 -11.21 10.84
CA LEU A 402 4.58 -10.11 10.84
C LEU A 402 3.55 -10.22 11.97
N SER A 403 3.21 -11.42 12.43
CA SER A 403 2.30 -11.64 13.56
C SER A 403 2.80 -12.85 14.38
N PRO A 404 3.84 -12.65 15.23
CA PRO A 404 4.50 -13.77 15.92
C PRO A 404 3.60 -14.48 16.92
N LEU A 405 2.74 -13.75 17.64
CA LEU A 405 1.89 -14.28 18.71
C LEU A 405 0.60 -14.90 18.11
N TYR A 406 0.33 -16.15 18.41
CA TYR A 406 -0.95 -16.79 18.14
C TYR A 406 -1.93 -16.61 19.33
N GLY A 407 -3.23 -16.44 19.04
CA GLY A 407 -4.24 -16.22 20.08
C GLY A 407 -4.20 -14.84 20.74
N GLY A 408 -3.49 -13.88 20.14
CA GLY A 408 -3.53 -12.47 20.50
C GLY A 408 -4.77 -11.75 19.94
N ARG A 409 -4.66 -10.43 19.80
CA ARG A 409 -5.72 -9.58 19.21
C ARG A 409 -5.84 -9.78 17.70
N SER A 410 -4.73 -10.16 17.05
CA SER A 410 -4.71 -10.47 15.61
C SER A 410 -5.06 -11.92 15.39
N PRO A 411 -6.27 -12.24 14.88
CA PRO A 411 -6.64 -13.61 14.57
C PRO A 411 -5.80 -14.13 13.39
N ILE A 412 -5.32 -15.37 13.50
CA ILE A 412 -4.50 -16.01 12.47
C ILE A 412 -5.29 -17.16 11.85
N ALA A 413 -5.33 -17.20 10.52
CA ALA A 413 -5.84 -18.32 9.75
C ALA A 413 -4.68 -19.30 9.47
N PRO A 414 -4.69 -20.50 10.06
CA PRO A 414 -3.58 -21.44 9.91
C PRO A 414 -3.59 -22.05 8.52
N ALA A 415 -2.72 -21.58 7.68
CA ALA A 415 -2.44 -22.18 6.38
C ALA A 415 -1.36 -23.25 6.53
N LYS A 416 -1.26 -24.17 5.56
CA LYS A 416 -0.21 -25.20 5.55
C LYS A 416 1.20 -24.61 5.52
N GLU A 417 1.32 -23.37 5.08
CA GLU A 417 2.56 -22.58 5.08
C GLU A 417 2.34 -21.28 5.86
N ASP A 418 3.28 -20.94 6.75
CA ASP A 418 3.25 -19.64 7.42
C ASP A 418 3.74 -18.54 6.47
N LEU A 419 2.78 -17.79 5.91
CA LEU A 419 3.02 -16.68 4.99
C LEU A 419 3.35 -15.36 5.71
N LEU A 420 3.24 -15.34 7.05
CA LEU A 420 3.58 -14.17 7.87
C LEU A 420 5.07 -14.13 8.24
N VAL A 421 5.82 -15.20 7.95
CA VAL A 421 7.28 -15.20 8.09
C VAL A 421 7.91 -14.25 7.08
N ILE A 422 8.81 -13.38 7.55
CA ILE A 422 9.63 -12.51 6.71
C ILE A 422 10.89 -13.29 6.30
N ASP A 423 10.79 -14.15 5.34
CA ASP A 423 11.89 -14.98 4.82
C ASP A 423 12.83 -14.19 3.90
N GLU A 424 12.32 -13.26 3.12
CA GLU A 424 13.09 -12.30 2.34
C GLU A 424 13.05 -10.92 3.01
N ILE A 425 14.21 -10.27 3.12
CA ILE A 425 14.31 -8.94 3.73
C ILE A 425 13.92 -7.90 2.70
N PRO A 426 12.91 -7.05 2.98
CA PRO A 426 12.52 -5.97 2.10
C PRO A 426 13.49 -4.78 2.23
N ASP A 427 13.45 -3.86 1.25
CA ASP A 427 14.05 -2.54 1.37
C ASP A 427 13.14 -1.61 2.21
N VAL A 428 11.81 -1.82 2.15
CA VAL A 428 10.79 -1.07 2.90
C VAL A 428 9.80 -2.05 3.53
N LEU A 429 9.48 -1.87 4.81
CA LEU A 429 8.29 -2.42 5.47
C LEU A 429 7.29 -1.30 5.67
N HIS A 430 6.14 -1.40 5.02
CA HIS A 430 5.06 -0.42 5.08
C HIS A 430 3.85 -0.99 5.82
N SER A 431 3.33 -0.24 6.80
CA SER A 431 2.09 -0.58 7.50
C SER A 431 1.24 0.63 7.88
N GLY A 432 0.03 0.38 8.35
CA GLY A 432 -0.98 1.31 8.85
C GLY A 432 -1.51 0.88 10.21
N HIS A 433 -2.84 0.76 10.33
CA HIS A 433 -3.64 0.22 11.44
C HIS A 433 -3.68 1.09 12.71
N VAL A 434 -2.54 1.57 13.18
CA VAL A 434 -2.47 2.29 14.47
C VAL A 434 -2.76 3.79 14.38
N HIS A 435 -3.07 4.29 13.18
CA HIS A 435 -3.44 5.68 12.90
C HIS A 435 -2.41 6.74 13.35
N THR A 436 -1.18 6.32 13.66
CA THR A 436 -0.07 7.22 14.02
C THR A 436 1.03 7.16 12.96
N TYR A 437 1.72 8.26 12.76
CA TYR A 437 2.80 8.34 11.77
C TYR A 437 4.15 8.01 12.40
N GLY A 438 4.92 7.15 11.76
CA GLY A 438 6.28 6.87 12.18
C GLY A 438 7.16 6.33 11.06
N THR A 439 8.38 6.87 10.95
CA THR A 439 9.40 6.39 10.02
C THR A 439 10.73 6.22 10.73
N SER A 440 11.47 5.17 10.42
CA SER A 440 12.84 4.95 10.85
C SER A 440 13.55 3.96 9.92
N TYR A 441 14.84 3.79 10.14
CA TYR A 441 15.61 2.72 9.50
C TYR A 441 16.04 1.69 10.53
N TYR A 442 15.75 0.42 10.28
CA TYR A 442 16.25 -0.70 11.06
C TYR A 442 17.13 -1.59 10.18
N ARG A 443 18.45 -1.62 10.47
CA ARG A 443 19.44 -2.43 9.75
C ARG A 443 19.41 -2.28 8.22
N GLY A 444 19.11 -1.06 7.74
CA GLY A 444 19.01 -0.73 6.32
C GLY A 444 17.60 -0.84 5.74
N VAL A 445 16.65 -1.43 6.43
CA VAL A 445 15.23 -1.48 6.03
C VAL A 445 14.51 -0.20 6.46
N LEU A 446 13.86 0.48 5.53
CA LEU A 446 12.99 1.61 5.85
C LEU A 446 11.67 1.09 6.44
N LEU A 447 11.31 1.59 7.61
CA LEU A 447 10.02 1.33 8.27
C LEU A 447 9.12 2.54 8.05
N VAL A 448 7.90 2.31 7.59
CA VAL A 448 6.89 3.35 7.40
C VAL A 448 5.58 2.88 7.99
N ASN A 449 5.08 3.58 9.01
CA ASN A 449 3.67 3.54 9.38
C ASN A 449 3.03 4.85 8.91
N SER A 450 2.02 4.75 8.03
CA SER A 450 1.56 5.87 7.20
C SER A 450 0.36 6.63 7.76
N SER A 451 -0.01 6.37 9.02
CA SER A 451 -1.08 7.12 9.68
C SER A 451 -2.50 6.80 9.17
N THR A 452 -3.37 7.80 8.97
CA THR A 452 -4.78 7.64 8.58
C THR A 452 -5.31 8.89 7.87
N TRP A 453 -6.47 8.75 7.21
CA TRP A 453 -7.26 9.85 6.65
C TRP A 453 -8.59 10.07 7.41
N GLN A 454 -8.69 9.46 8.59
CA GLN A 454 -9.86 9.55 9.47
C GLN A 454 -9.55 10.40 10.69
N ALA A 455 -10.49 11.26 11.09
CA ALA A 455 -10.46 11.97 12.36
C ALA A 455 -10.59 11.00 13.53
N GLN A 456 -10.20 11.42 14.73
CA GLN A 456 -10.28 10.59 15.93
C GLN A 456 -11.71 10.10 16.18
N THR A 457 -11.91 8.77 16.24
CA THR A 457 -13.19 8.14 16.52
C THR A 457 -13.51 8.11 18.01
N GLU A 458 -14.77 7.90 18.38
CA GLU A 458 -15.18 7.73 19.79
C GLU A 458 -14.53 6.51 20.44
N PHE A 459 -14.30 5.45 19.68
CA PHE A 459 -13.55 4.27 20.15
C PHE A 459 -12.10 4.64 20.52
N GLN A 460 -11.41 5.38 19.65
CA GLN A 460 -10.02 5.81 19.89
C GLN A 460 -9.92 6.75 21.10
N LYS A 461 -10.90 7.64 21.31
CA LYS A 461 -10.98 8.48 22.51
C LYS A 461 -11.11 7.64 23.79
N LYS A 462 -11.96 6.60 23.78
CA LYS A 462 -12.16 5.69 24.92
C LYS A 462 -10.87 4.98 25.34
N ILE A 463 -10.01 4.63 24.38
CA ILE A 463 -8.72 3.95 24.63
C ILE A 463 -7.53 4.91 24.70
N ASN A 464 -7.78 6.23 24.70
CA ASN A 464 -6.78 7.29 24.72
C ASN A 464 -5.72 7.18 23.59
N LEU A 465 -6.14 6.79 22.40
CA LEU A 465 -5.32 6.76 21.20
C LEU A 465 -5.51 8.08 20.45
N ASN A 466 -4.42 8.81 20.23
CA ASN A 466 -4.43 10.08 19.51
C ASN A 466 -3.89 9.85 18.08
N PRO A 467 -4.73 9.80 17.05
CA PRO A 467 -4.29 9.62 15.68
C PRO A 467 -3.52 10.86 15.18
N MET A 468 -2.70 10.64 14.17
CA MET A 468 -1.93 11.69 13.48
C MET A 468 -2.38 11.80 12.02
N PRO A 469 -3.62 12.22 11.71
CA PRO A 469 -4.19 12.09 10.38
C PRO A 469 -3.46 12.94 9.32
N CYS A 470 -3.68 12.58 8.05
CA CYS A 470 -3.21 13.31 6.86
C CYS A 470 -1.69 13.43 6.74
N ASN A 471 -0.92 12.52 7.36
CA ASN A 471 0.51 12.42 7.15
C ASN A 471 0.82 11.39 6.08
N VAL A 472 1.69 11.76 5.14
CA VAL A 472 2.11 10.94 4.01
C VAL A 472 3.62 10.81 4.03
N ALA A 473 4.14 9.60 3.86
CA ALA A 473 5.55 9.39 3.63
C ALA A 473 5.84 9.27 2.13
N VAL A 474 6.87 9.96 1.66
CA VAL A 474 7.32 9.90 0.27
C VAL A 474 8.79 9.51 0.23
N LEU A 475 9.11 8.37 -0.39
CA LEU A 475 10.48 7.96 -0.66
C LEU A 475 10.88 8.45 -2.06
N LEU A 476 11.96 9.23 -2.13
CA LEU A 476 12.61 9.64 -3.39
C LEU A 476 14.12 9.71 -3.18
N GLY A 477 14.89 9.09 -4.03
CA GLY A 477 16.32 8.89 -3.82
C GLY A 477 16.57 7.98 -2.62
N GLU A 478 17.30 8.47 -1.65
CA GLU A 478 17.51 7.86 -0.31
C GLU A 478 16.74 8.58 0.79
N ASN A 479 15.98 9.64 0.42
CA ASN A 479 15.30 10.51 1.36
C ASN A 479 13.85 10.11 1.54
N VAL A 480 13.38 10.22 2.79
CA VAL A 480 11.98 10.07 3.15
C VAL A 480 11.44 11.44 3.55
N TYR A 481 10.50 11.94 2.78
CA TYR A 481 9.81 13.20 3.05
C TYR A 481 8.51 12.91 3.80
N ARG A 482 8.26 13.68 4.85
CA ARG A 482 6.96 13.69 5.52
C ARG A 482 6.17 14.89 5.01
N LEU A 483 5.05 14.63 4.36
CA LEU A 483 4.09 15.66 3.98
C LEU A 483 2.90 15.61 4.94
N ASN A 484 2.38 16.78 5.32
CA ASN A 484 1.23 16.86 6.20
C ASN A 484 0.15 17.73 5.55
N PHE A 485 -1.00 17.15 5.28
CA PHE A 485 -2.16 17.80 4.66
C PHE A 485 -3.22 18.23 5.69
N SER A 486 -2.95 18.14 7.01
CA SER A 486 -3.90 18.58 8.05
C SER A 486 -3.99 20.10 8.19
N GLY A 487 -2.91 20.82 7.83
CA GLY A 487 -2.86 22.29 7.82
C GLY A 487 -3.46 22.84 6.53
N GLY A 488 -4.49 23.65 6.61
CA GLY A 488 -5.09 24.41 5.53
C GLY A 488 -5.93 25.51 6.12
#